data_012d469a45c9f2fd2d38b3e135116770
#
_entry.id   012d469a45c9f2fd2d38b3e135116770
#
_cell.length_a   1.000
_cell.length_b   1.000
_cell.length_c   1.000
_cell.angle_alpha   90.00
_cell.angle_beta   90.00
_cell.angle_gamma   90.00
#
_symmetry.space_group_name_H-M   'P 1'
#
loop_
_entity.id
_entity.type
_entity.pdbx_description
1 polymer ?
#
loop_
_entity_poly.entity_id
_entity_poly.type
_entity_poly.pdbx_seq_one_letter_code
_entity_poly.pdbx_strand_id
1 'polypeptide(L)'
;MIIAGMGKVLEILAPSSVHKLTPKPPKHTDGLAKEVYEQMREEFMVAGPFVLHGDIPELLAAAWCVVRETLLCGDASRGNKEIIAWAISESNECPFCIGAHRAAVRATGAKEQSIEQWARFSFSAEATAVKFTHQEHKAEFIGTLTAFHYLNRMVSVFLDEKMMPMPKVMDPVTDSMAKAMMVGVINKGGKKPAGESLKFLPNPDPAHAWKPEWAEDNQIITKAIAAWSSTIETVALDHMRPKLLDFLRSETRTWQGGRINRSDIPDKNIPSYLSRSDREAAKLALLIIMAPHAVEDADIEVVLNTGWSQENILALTAWSALQAAKRCATWTAARS
;
A
#
# COMPACT_ATOMS: atom_id res chain seq x y z
N MET A 1 19.39 -5.25 -22.50
CA MET A 1 19.00 -3.99 -23.16
C MET A 1 17.48 -3.78 -23.18
N ILE A 2 16.67 -4.75 -23.60
CA ILE A 2 15.18 -4.63 -23.70
C ILE A 2 14.54 -4.37 -22.33
N ILE A 3 14.92 -5.09 -21.28
CA ILE A 3 14.34 -4.96 -19.92
C ILE A 3 14.64 -3.60 -19.28
N ALA A 4 15.85 -3.06 -19.49
CA ALA A 4 16.21 -1.73 -18.99
C ALA A 4 15.40 -0.62 -19.71
N GLY A 5 15.04 -0.84 -20.97
CA GLY A 5 14.16 0.06 -21.72
C GLY A 5 12.72 0.06 -21.18
N MET A 6 12.17 -1.11 -20.81
CA MET A 6 10.82 -1.22 -20.28
C MET A 6 10.64 -0.48 -18.94
N GLY A 7 11.61 -0.54 -18.03
CA GLY A 7 11.55 0.20 -16.76
C GLY A 7 11.45 1.71 -16.98
N LYS A 8 12.18 2.26 -17.94
CA LYS A 8 12.10 3.69 -18.31
C LYS A 8 10.74 4.05 -18.93
N VAL A 9 10.18 3.17 -19.76
CA VAL A 9 8.85 3.40 -20.35
C VAL A 9 7.77 3.41 -19.26
N LEU A 10 7.81 2.48 -18.33
CA LEU A 10 6.87 2.45 -17.19
C LEU A 10 6.99 3.71 -16.33
N GLU A 11 8.22 4.17 -16.03
CA GLU A 11 8.43 5.40 -15.27
C GLU A 11 7.83 6.63 -15.99
N ILE A 12 7.96 6.71 -17.32
CA ILE A 12 7.40 7.81 -18.13
C ILE A 12 5.88 7.78 -18.12
N LEU A 13 5.28 6.59 -18.17
CA LEU A 13 3.83 6.40 -18.21
C LEU A 13 3.17 6.42 -16.82
N ALA A 14 3.93 6.20 -15.74
CA ALA A 14 3.38 6.09 -14.40
C ALA A 14 2.55 7.31 -13.94
N PRO A 15 2.94 8.57 -14.21
CA PRO A 15 2.09 9.71 -13.84
C PRO A 15 0.73 9.73 -14.56
N SER A 16 0.66 9.28 -15.80
CA SER A 16 -0.58 9.27 -16.58
C SER A 16 -1.55 8.15 -16.17
N SER A 17 -1.09 7.18 -15.39
CA SER A 17 -1.95 6.13 -14.82
C SER A 17 -2.59 6.54 -13.48
N VAL A 18 -2.27 7.73 -12.97
CA VAL A 18 -2.80 8.24 -11.72
C VAL A 18 -4.03 9.10 -11.98
N HIS A 19 -5.15 8.75 -11.35
CA HIS A 19 -6.40 9.52 -11.44
C HIS A 19 -6.55 10.50 -10.28
N LYS A 20 -7.25 11.62 -10.54
CA LYS A 20 -7.63 12.62 -9.54
C LYS A 20 -6.48 13.29 -8.78
N LEU A 21 -5.26 12.88 -9.04
CA LEU A 21 -4.02 13.52 -8.63
C LEU A 21 -3.22 13.89 -9.88
N THR A 22 -2.34 14.86 -9.74
CA THR A 22 -1.46 15.30 -10.84
C THR A 22 0.00 15.25 -10.36
N PRO A 23 0.54 14.04 -10.08
CA PRO A 23 1.85 13.92 -9.49
C PRO A 23 2.94 14.44 -10.41
N LYS A 24 3.94 15.11 -9.84
CA LYS A 24 5.14 15.53 -10.59
C LYS A 24 5.80 14.29 -11.20
N PRO A 25 6.16 14.35 -12.51
CA PRO A 25 6.92 13.27 -13.12
C PRO A 25 8.23 13.03 -12.36
N PRO A 26 8.64 11.77 -12.10
CA PRO A 26 9.82 11.43 -11.29
C PRO A 26 11.14 12.09 -11.76
N LYS A 27 11.26 12.38 -13.05
CA LYS A 27 12.41 13.10 -13.62
C LYS A 27 12.47 14.59 -13.31
N HIS A 28 11.37 15.18 -12.84
CA HIS A 28 11.25 16.60 -12.52
C HIS A 28 11.16 16.85 -11.00
N THR A 29 11.42 15.85 -10.19
CA THR A 29 11.47 15.98 -8.74
C THR A 29 12.86 16.38 -8.26
N ASP A 30 12.91 16.99 -7.08
CA ASP A 30 14.11 17.40 -6.36
C ASP A 30 14.09 16.91 -4.90
N GLY A 31 15.12 17.22 -4.14
CA GLY A 31 15.22 16.89 -2.71
C GLY A 31 14.92 15.43 -2.40
N LEU A 32 14.13 15.20 -1.35
CA LEU A 32 13.79 13.86 -0.85
C LEU A 32 13.16 12.95 -1.91
N ALA A 33 12.20 13.46 -2.67
CA ALA A 33 11.54 12.66 -3.70
C ALA A 33 12.53 12.16 -4.78
N LYS A 34 13.48 13.01 -5.21
CA LYS A 34 14.52 12.62 -6.16
C LYS A 34 15.39 11.49 -5.61
N GLU A 35 15.87 11.61 -4.38
CA GLU A 35 16.74 10.60 -3.74
C GLU A 35 16.01 9.24 -3.61
N VAL A 36 14.73 9.26 -3.23
CA VAL A 36 13.91 8.06 -3.14
C VAL A 36 13.72 7.41 -4.50
N TYR A 37 13.41 8.18 -5.55
CA TYR A 37 13.29 7.64 -6.92
C TYR A 37 14.63 7.10 -7.46
N GLU A 38 15.77 7.70 -7.09
CA GLU A 38 17.09 7.19 -7.46
C GLU A 38 17.31 5.80 -6.87
N GLN A 39 17.05 5.58 -5.57
CA GLN A 39 17.14 4.26 -4.96
C GLN A 39 16.16 3.27 -5.59
N MET A 40 14.93 3.70 -5.89
CA MET A 40 13.96 2.84 -6.60
C MET A 40 14.48 2.40 -7.97
N ARG A 41 15.10 3.31 -8.73
CA ARG A 41 15.67 2.97 -10.04
C ARG A 41 16.82 1.98 -9.94
N GLU A 42 17.59 2.03 -8.88
CA GLU A 42 18.71 1.11 -8.65
C GLU A 42 18.25 -0.28 -8.21
N GLU A 43 17.25 -0.35 -7.31
CA GLU A 43 16.91 -1.57 -6.61
C GLU A 43 15.63 -2.25 -7.05
N PHE A 44 14.72 -1.52 -7.68
CA PHE A 44 13.40 -2.00 -8.06
C PHE A 44 12.96 -1.39 -9.39
N MET A 45 11.86 -0.66 -9.38
CA MET A 45 11.33 0.13 -10.49
C MET A 45 10.50 1.30 -9.97
N VAL A 46 10.49 2.40 -10.70
CA VAL A 46 9.55 3.50 -10.47
C VAL A 46 8.23 3.16 -11.18
N ALA A 47 7.17 3.00 -10.42
CA ALA A 47 5.86 2.57 -10.91
C ALA A 47 4.73 3.39 -10.27
N GLY A 48 3.54 3.34 -10.89
CA GLY A 48 2.36 4.07 -10.45
C GLY A 48 2.07 4.02 -8.94
N PRO A 49 2.13 2.84 -8.27
CA PRO A 49 1.92 2.74 -6.82
C PRO A 49 2.83 3.62 -5.95
N PHE A 50 3.99 4.03 -6.44
CA PHE A 50 4.87 4.98 -5.76
C PHE A 50 4.68 6.40 -6.26
N VAL A 51 4.54 6.58 -7.58
CA VAL A 51 4.38 7.90 -8.20
C VAL A 51 3.16 8.64 -7.66
N LEU A 52 2.07 7.95 -7.34
CA LEU A 52 0.88 8.54 -6.74
C LEU A 52 1.13 9.24 -5.39
N HIS A 53 2.22 8.91 -4.69
CA HIS A 53 2.61 9.56 -3.43
C HIS A 53 3.51 10.80 -3.65
N GLY A 54 3.94 11.05 -4.89
CA GLY A 54 5.04 11.97 -5.20
C GLY A 54 4.81 13.44 -4.86
N ASP A 55 3.55 13.87 -4.70
CA ASP A 55 3.20 15.24 -4.33
C ASP A 55 3.45 15.55 -2.84
N ILE A 56 3.55 14.50 -2.00
CA ILE A 56 3.98 14.59 -0.61
C ILE A 56 5.22 13.70 -0.45
N PRO A 57 6.45 14.26 -0.57
CA PRO A 57 7.69 13.48 -0.58
C PRO A 57 7.87 12.56 0.63
N GLU A 58 7.34 12.95 1.80
CA GLU A 58 7.36 12.15 3.02
C GLU A 58 6.50 10.89 2.87
N LEU A 59 5.35 10.97 2.21
CA LEU A 59 4.51 9.79 1.92
C LEU A 59 5.17 8.87 0.90
N LEU A 60 5.84 9.42 -0.11
CA LEU A 60 6.63 8.64 -1.07
C LEU A 60 7.76 7.88 -0.36
N ALA A 61 8.51 8.55 0.49
CA ALA A 61 9.58 7.95 1.28
C ALA A 61 9.05 6.86 2.23
N ALA A 62 7.93 7.13 2.88
CA ALA A 62 7.27 6.19 3.78
C ALA A 62 6.78 4.93 3.05
N ALA A 63 6.08 5.09 1.90
CA ALA A 63 5.62 3.97 1.07
C ALA A 63 6.79 3.14 0.53
N TRP A 64 7.85 3.79 0.07
CA TRP A 64 9.05 3.10 -0.38
C TRP A 64 9.72 2.33 0.75
N CYS A 65 9.92 2.97 1.90
CA CYS A 65 10.57 2.35 3.05
C CYS A 65 9.84 1.07 3.48
N VAL A 66 8.53 1.12 3.71
CA VAL A 66 7.79 -0.06 4.16
C VAL A 66 7.84 -1.19 3.13
N VAL A 67 7.72 -0.89 1.84
CA VAL A 67 7.79 -1.93 0.79
C VAL A 67 9.20 -2.46 0.63
N ARG A 68 10.20 -1.61 0.61
CA ARG A 68 11.59 -2.04 0.46
C ARG A 68 11.99 -2.97 1.60
N GLU A 69 11.77 -2.56 2.83
CA GLU A 69 12.26 -3.33 3.99
C GLU A 69 11.45 -4.61 4.22
N THR A 70 10.17 -4.66 3.85
CA THR A 70 9.35 -5.86 4.06
C THR A 70 9.34 -6.81 2.86
N LEU A 71 9.32 -6.30 1.62
CA LEU A 71 9.23 -7.12 0.41
C LEU A 71 10.58 -7.42 -0.20
N LEU A 72 11.49 -6.41 -0.31
CA LEU A 72 12.74 -6.55 -1.08
C LEU A 72 13.91 -7.04 -0.23
N CYS A 73 13.91 -6.76 1.06
CA CYS A 73 14.98 -7.07 2.00
C CYS A 73 14.64 -8.25 2.91
N GLY A 74 15.63 -8.69 3.70
CA GLY A 74 15.47 -9.77 4.66
C GLY A 74 15.86 -11.15 4.14
N ASP A 75 15.60 -12.17 4.95
CA ASP A 75 16.01 -13.54 4.70
C ASP A 75 14.86 -14.46 4.25
N ALA A 76 13.62 -14.03 4.46
CA ALA A 76 12.45 -14.75 3.96
C ALA A 76 12.40 -14.80 2.43
N SER A 77 11.91 -15.92 1.89
CA SER A 77 11.80 -16.12 0.44
C SER A 77 11.03 -14.97 -0.23
N ARG A 78 11.66 -14.32 -1.23
CA ARG A 78 11.01 -13.33 -2.07
C ARG A 78 9.74 -13.88 -2.73
N GLY A 79 9.78 -15.13 -3.19
CA GLY A 79 8.63 -15.78 -3.80
C GLY A 79 7.44 -15.89 -2.84
N ASN A 80 7.68 -16.23 -1.59
CA ASN A 80 6.65 -16.33 -0.56
C ASN A 80 6.06 -14.94 -0.23
N LYS A 81 6.90 -13.91 -0.17
CA LYS A 81 6.45 -12.51 -0.03
C LYS A 81 5.57 -12.05 -1.21
N GLU A 82 5.89 -12.46 -2.43
CA GLU A 82 5.06 -12.18 -3.60
C GLU A 82 3.73 -12.96 -3.58
N ILE A 83 3.70 -14.19 -3.06
CA ILE A 83 2.45 -14.93 -2.82
C ILE A 83 1.57 -14.17 -1.81
N ILE A 84 2.14 -13.66 -0.72
CA ILE A 84 1.43 -12.84 0.26
C ILE A 84 0.84 -11.61 -0.42
N ALA A 85 1.65 -10.85 -1.16
CA ALA A 85 1.21 -9.65 -1.85
C ALA A 85 0.09 -9.93 -2.85
N TRP A 86 0.19 -11.03 -3.61
CA TRP A 86 -0.86 -11.47 -4.54
C TRP A 86 -2.15 -11.86 -3.81
N ALA A 87 -2.07 -12.71 -2.78
CA ALA A 87 -3.22 -13.14 -2.00
C ALA A 87 -3.98 -11.97 -1.34
N ILE A 88 -3.24 -10.99 -0.78
CA ILE A 88 -3.81 -9.75 -0.25
C ILE A 88 -4.48 -8.93 -1.35
N SER A 89 -3.87 -8.85 -2.53
CA SER A 89 -4.43 -8.11 -3.66
C SER A 89 -5.77 -8.69 -4.12
N GLU A 90 -5.92 -10.02 -4.13
CA GLU A 90 -7.18 -10.68 -4.43
C GLU A 90 -8.22 -10.46 -3.32
N SER A 91 -7.81 -10.46 -2.05
CA SER A 91 -8.72 -10.21 -0.92
C SER A 91 -9.24 -8.77 -0.88
N ASN A 92 -8.42 -7.80 -1.31
CA ASN A 92 -8.78 -6.39 -1.43
C ASN A 92 -9.41 -6.04 -2.80
N GLU A 93 -9.54 -7.00 -3.72
CA GLU A 93 -10.09 -6.81 -5.07
C GLU A 93 -9.39 -5.66 -5.84
N CYS A 94 -8.03 -5.63 -5.81
CA CYS A 94 -7.22 -4.63 -6.51
C CYS A 94 -6.70 -5.21 -7.85
N PRO A 95 -7.35 -4.95 -9.01
CA PRO A 95 -6.99 -5.60 -10.28
C PRO A 95 -5.56 -5.31 -10.72
N PHE A 96 -5.10 -4.07 -10.57
CA PHE A 96 -3.72 -3.67 -10.86
C PHE A 96 -2.71 -4.52 -10.07
N CYS A 97 -2.92 -4.61 -8.75
CA CYS A 97 -2.03 -5.33 -7.85
C CYS A 97 -2.07 -6.85 -8.10
N ILE A 98 -3.25 -7.40 -8.37
CA ILE A 98 -3.42 -8.82 -8.75
C ILE A 98 -2.55 -9.13 -9.97
N GLY A 99 -2.64 -8.31 -11.01
CA GLY A 99 -1.85 -8.50 -12.24
C GLY A 99 -0.35 -8.46 -11.99
N ALA A 100 0.12 -7.44 -11.24
CA ALA A 100 1.53 -7.25 -10.94
C ALA A 100 2.11 -8.40 -10.11
N HIS A 101 1.46 -8.77 -8.98
CA HIS A 101 2.00 -9.78 -8.08
C HIS A 101 1.82 -11.21 -8.59
N ARG A 102 0.75 -11.51 -9.37
CA ARG A 102 0.64 -12.77 -10.09
C ARG A 102 1.79 -12.96 -11.09
N ALA A 103 2.19 -11.90 -11.78
CA ALA A 103 3.35 -11.94 -12.67
C ALA A 103 4.66 -12.18 -11.89
N ALA A 104 4.80 -11.55 -10.71
CA ALA A 104 5.95 -11.74 -9.83
C ALA A 104 6.03 -13.16 -9.25
N VAL A 105 4.92 -13.74 -8.80
CA VAL A 105 4.84 -15.15 -8.36
C VAL A 105 5.27 -16.08 -9.49
N ARG A 106 4.78 -15.86 -10.72
CA ARG A 106 5.21 -16.64 -11.90
C ARG A 106 6.70 -16.47 -12.22
N ALA A 107 7.25 -15.27 -11.98
CA ALA A 107 8.65 -14.98 -12.22
C ALA A 107 9.58 -15.68 -11.21
N THR A 108 9.16 -15.77 -9.94
CA THR A 108 9.90 -16.50 -8.90
C THR A 108 9.73 -18.02 -8.97
N GLY A 109 8.64 -18.49 -9.58
CA GLY A 109 8.25 -19.90 -9.58
C GLY A 109 7.74 -20.41 -8.24
N ALA A 110 7.47 -19.54 -7.28
CA ALA A 110 7.00 -19.92 -5.95
C ALA A 110 5.62 -20.58 -5.98
N LYS A 111 5.41 -21.57 -5.08
CA LYS A 111 4.17 -22.36 -4.99
C LYS A 111 3.95 -22.79 -3.53
N GLU A 112 3.58 -21.86 -2.65
CA GLU A 112 3.37 -22.15 -1.23
C GLU A 112 1.92 -21.88 -0.85
N GLN A 113 1.08 -22.91 -0.96
CA GLN A 113 -0.37 -22.81 -0.75
C GLN A 113 -0.75 -22.44 0.69
N SER A 114 0.03 -22.87 1.67
CA SER A 114 -0.21 -22.57 3.09
C SER A 114 -0.07 -21.06 3.36
N ILE A 115 0.94 -20.42 2.77
CA ILE A 115 1.16 -18.96 2.85
C ILE A 115 0.05 -18.21 2.14
N GLU A 116 -0.36 -18.68 0.95
CA GLU A 116 -1.45 -18.07 0.19
C GLU A 116 -2.75 -18.07 1.01
N GLN A 117 -3.13 -19.21 1.55
CA GLN A 117 -4.33 -19.34 2.38
C GLN A 117 -4.24 -18.46 3.64
N TRP A 118 -3.12 -18.49 4.35
CA TRP A 118 -2.89 -17.66 5.51
C TRP A 118 -3.06 -16.16 5.21
N ALA A 119 -2.47 -15.68 4.12
CA ALA A 119 -2.56 -14.30 3.72
C ALA A 119 -3.99 -13.87 3.32
N ARG A 120 -4.74 -14.74 2.61
CA ARG A 120 -6.13 -14.48 2.21
C ARG A 120 -7.05 -14.21 3.40
N PHE A 121 -6.81 -14.82 4.55
CA PHE A 121 -7.65 -14.63 5.74
C PHE A 121 -7.27 -13.42 6.60
N SER A 122 -6.31 -12.60 6.17
CA SER A 122 -5.86 -11.42 6.90
C SER A 122 -6.86 -10.26 6.93
N PHE A 123 -7.84 -10.24 6.03
CA PHE A 123 -8.76 -9.12 5.85
C PHE A 123 -9.94 -9.08 6.85
N SER A 124 -10.06 -10.07 7.75
CA SER A 124 -11.14 -10.14 8.74
C SER A 124 -10.66 -10.67 10.08
N ALA A 125 -11.18 -10.09 11.16
CA ALA A 125 -10.97 -10.58 12.53
C ALA A 125 -11.60 -11.95 12.76
N GLU A 126 -12.71 -12.25 12.09
CA GLU A 126 -13.52 -13.47 12.25
C GLU A 126 -13.06 -14.61 11.33
N ALA A 127 -12.04 -14.39 10.52
CA ALA A 127 -11.57 -15.41 9.60
C ALA A 127 -11.03 -16.64 10.35
N THR A 128 -11.29 -17.82 9.79
CA THR A 128 -10.78 -19.09 10.33
C THR A 128 -9.26 -19.06 10.43
N ALA A 129 -8.72 -19.47 11.58
CA ALA A 129 -7.29 -19.56 11.77
C ALA A 129 -6.68 -20.60 10.82
N VAL A 130 -5.72 -20.16 10.02
CA VAL A 130 -4.87 -21.05 9.23
C VAL A 130 -3.53 -21.14 9.94
N LYS A 131 -3.03 -22.37 10.11
CA LYS A 131 -1.75 -22.59 10.79
C LYS A 131 -0.63 -21.88 10.04
N PHE A 132 0.01 -20.96 10.73
CA PHE A 132 1.22 -20.31 10.24
C PHE A 132 2.45 -21.15 10.59
N THR A 133 3.24 -21.55 9.59
CA THR A 133 4.34 -22.52 9.74
C THR A 133 5.74 -21.93 9.65
N HIS A 134 5.84 -20.62 9.37
CA HIS A 134 7.13 -19.93 9.14
C HIS A 134 7.44 -18.92 10.26
N GLN A 135 7.50 -19.42 11.49
CA GLN A 135 7.68 -18.56 12.69
C GLN A 135 8.97 -17.73 12.63
N GLU A 136 10.04 -18.30 12.05
CA GLU A 136 11.33 -17.64 11.87
C GLU A 136 11.30 -16.42 10.96
N HIS A 137 10.26 -16.30 10.10
CA HIS A 137 10.05 -15.20 9.17
C HIS A 137 8.78 -14.39 9.47
N LYS A 138 8.18 -14.57 10.65
CA LYS A 138 6.89 -13.97 11.02
C LYS A 138 6.87 -12.46 10.82
N ALA A 139 7.88 -11.73 11.29
CA ALA A 139 7.97 -10.29 11.17
C ALA A 139 8.01 -9.82 9.70
N GLU A 140 8.78 -10.52 8.84
CA GLU A 140 8.87 -10.17 7.43
C GLU A 140 7.56 -10.42 6.68
N PHE A 141 6.87 -11.53 6.96
CA PHE A 141 5.63 -11.89 6.29
C PHE A 141 4.47 -11.01 6.73
N ILE A 142 4.32 -10.74 8.03
CA ILE A 142 3.30 -9.81 8.51
C ILE A 142 3.62 -8.37 8.06
N GLY A 143 4.90 -8.00 8.02
CA GLY A 143 5.34 -6.73 7.45
C GLY A 143 4.94 -6.58 5.98
N THR A 144 5.20 -7.60 5.15
CA THR A 144 4.76 -7.63 3.74
C THR A 144 3.25 -7.52 3.62
N LEU A 145 2.51 -8.32 4.39
CA LEU A 145 1.05 -8.27 4.46
C LEU A 145 0.54 -6.86 4.79
N THR A 146 1.14 -6.23 5.79
CA THR A 146 0.80 -4.86 6.22
C THR A 146 1.02 -3.85 5.10
N ALA A 147 2.19 -3.89 4.46
CA ALA A 147 2.53 -3.01 3.34
C ALA A 147 1.54 -3.14 2.18
N PHE A 148 1.08 -4.38 1.88
CA PHE A 148 0.15 -4.59 0.77
C PHE A 148 -1.30 -4.31 1.11
N HIS A 149 -1.74 -4.42 2.36
CA HIS A 149 -3.03 -3.87 2.77
C HIS A 149 -3.08 -2.34 2.63
N TYR A 150 -1.97 -1.66 2.85
CA TYR A 150 -1.84 -0.23 2.60
C TYR A 150 -1.83 0.07 1.10
N LEU A 151 -0.88 -0.49 0.35
CA LEU A 151 -0.71 -0.17 -1.08
C LEU A 151 -1.94 -0.51 -1.92
N ASN A 152 -2.60 -1.63 -1.67
CA ASN A 152 -3.80 -1.98 -2.43
C ASN A 152 -4.88 -0.90 -2.29
N ARG A 153 -5.05 -0.33 -1.10
CA ARG A 153 -6.01 0.76 -0.88
C ARG A 153 -5.62 2.03 -1.63
N MET A 154 -4.35 2.41 -1.56
CA MET A 154 -3.85 3.56 -2.33
C MET A 154 -4.05 3.37 -3.84
N VAL A 155 -3.71 2.19 -4.34
CA VAL A 155 -3.83 1.83 -5.75
C VAL A 155 -5.28 1.78 -6.20
N SER A 156 -6.19 1.19 -5.42
CA SER A 156 -7.62 1.10 -5.77
C SER A 156 -8.30 2.47 -5.88
N VAL A 157 -7.77 3.49 -5.18
CA VAL A 157 -8.33 4.85 -5.20
C VAL A 157 -7.78 5.68 -6.36
N PHE A 158 -6.51 5.50 -6.73
CA PHE A 158 -5.81 6.45 -7.59
C PHE A 158 -5.26 5.88 -8.89
N LEU A 159 -5.30 4.57 -9.13
CA LEU A 159 -4.71 3.98 -10.33
C LEU A 159 -5.73 3.25 -11.20
N ASP A 160 -5.44 3.22 -12.49
CA ASP A 160 -6.16 2.39 -13.46
C ASP A 160 -6.16 0.91 -13.05
N GLU A 161 -7.19 0.17 -13.45
CA GLU A 161 -7.32 -1.26 -13.18
C GLU A 161 -6.19 -2.11 -13.78
N LYS A 162 -5.51 -1.63 -14.80
CA LYS A 162 -4.47 -2.38 -15.52
C LYS A 162 -3.12 -1.70 -15.42
N MET A 163 -2.12 -2.46 -15.03
CA MET A 163 -0.71 -2.04 -15.05
C MET A 163 -0.24 -1.65 -16.46
N MET A 164 -0.78 -2.28 -17.49
CA MET A 164 -0.57 -1.96 -18.91
C MET A 164 -1.93 -1.88 -19.60
N PRO A 165 -2.36 -0.70 -20.06
CA PRO A 165 -3.65 -0.51 -20.73
C PRO A 165 -3.59 -1.04 -22.17
N MET A 166 -3.70 -2.36 -22.33
CA MET A 166 -3.74 -3.05 -23.63
C MET A 166 -5.11 -3.68 -23.87
N PRO A 167 -5.56 -3.81 -25.14
CA PRO A 167 -6.80 -4.51 -25.46
C PRO A 167 -6.82 -5.94 -24.91
N LYS A 168 -7.97 -6.43 -24.46
CA LYS A 168 -8.14 -7.80 -23.89
C LYS A 168 -7.62 -8.92 -24.80
N VAL A 169 -7.71 -8.75 -26.12
CA VAL A 169 -7.19 -9.72 -27.10
C VAL A 169 -5.68 -9.95 -26.98
N MET A 170 -4.95 -9.03 -26.36
CA MET A 170 -3.51 -9.12 -26.14
C MET A 170 -3.13 -9.61 -24.73
N ASP A 171 -4.10 -10.01 -23.89
CA ASP A 171 -3.83 -10.44 -22.52
C ASP A 171 -2.73 -11.53 -22.39
N PRO A 172 -2.65 -12.57 -23.25
CA PRO A 172 -1.56 -13.55 -23.18
C PRO A 172 -0.17 -12.95 -23.45
N VAL A 173 -0.08 -12.01 -24.38
CA VAL A 173 1.18 -11.30 -24.69
C VAL A 173 1.55 -10.37 -23.53
N THR A 174 0.56 -9.65 -23.02
CA THR A 174 0.71 -8.75 -21.87
C THR A 174 1.16 -9.51 -20.63
N ASP A 175 0.58 -10.68 -20.34
CA ASP A 175 0.97 -11.55 -19.23
C ASP A 175 2.43 -12.04 -19.37
N SER A 176 2.85 -12.40 -20.58
CA SER A 176 4.23 -12.84 -20.85
C SER A 176 5.23 -11.68 -20.70
N MET A 177 4.87 -10.49 -21.16
CA MET A 177 5.67 -9.28 -21.00
C MET A 177 5.77 -8.88 -19.53
N ALA A 178 4.66 -8.90 -18.79
CA ALA A 178 4.64 -8.62 -17.36
C ALA A 178 5.52 -9.59 -16.58
N LYS A 179 5.46 -10.90 -16.89
CA LYS A 179 6.36 -11.90 -16.28
C LYS A 179 7.83 -11.58 -16.59
N ALA A 180 8.18 -11.32 -17.86
CA ALA A 180 9.56 -11.03 -18.25
C ALA A 180 10.09 -9.76 -17.57
N MET A 181 9.26 -8.74 -17.43
CA MET A 181 9.55 -7.53 -16.69
C MET A 181 9.82 -7.84 -15.22
N MET A 182 8.96 -8.62 -14.57
CA MET A 182 9.11 -8.98 -13.17
C MET A 182 10.33 -9.84 -12.91
N VAL A 183 10.73 -10.72 -13.82
CA VAL A 183 12.02 -11.43 -13.75
C VAL A 183 13.18 -10.43 -13.69
N GLY A 184 13.16 -9.41 -14.55
CA GLY A 184 14.19 -8.35 -14.54
C GLY A 184 14.20 -7.55 -13.24
N VAL A 185 13.03 -7.21 -12.72
CA VAL A 185 12.88 -6.45 -11.45
C VAL A 185 13.36 -7.26 -10.25
N ILE A 186 12.95 -8.55 -10.15
CA ILE A 186 13.31 -9.42 -9.03
C ILE A 186 14.82 -9.67 -8.98
N ASN A 187 15.46 -9.84 -10.14
CA ASN A 187 16.90 -10.08 -10.23
C ASN A 187 17.73 -8.80 -10.14
N LYS A 188 17.10 -7.62 -10.08
CA LYS A 188 17.80 -6.36 -10.07
C LYS A 188 18.51 -6.11 -8.74
N GLY A 189 19.80 -5.78 -8.79
CA GLY A 189 20.57 -5.33 -7.64
C GLY A 189 20.96 -6.40 -6.61
N GLY A 190 20.69 -7.70 -6.86
CA GLY A 190 21.07 -8.79 -5.94
C GLY A 190 20.40 -8.67 -4.56
N LYS A 191 21.08 -9.20 -3.51
CA LYS A 191 20.62 -9.08 -2.11
C LYS A 191 20.83 -7.64 -1.64
N LYS A 192 19.77 -6.99 -1.17
CA LYS A 192 19.76 -5.60 -0.74
C LYS A 192 20.03 -5.52 0.76
N PRO A 193 20.96 -4.65 1.21
CA PRO A 193 21.17 -4.43 2.63
C PRO A 193 19.88 -3.87 3.26
N ALA A 194 19.43 -4.51 4.35
CA ALA A 194 18.24 -4.06 5.07
C ALA A 194 18.53 -2.77 5.86
N GLY A 195 17.52 -1.88 5.94
CA GLY A 195 17.58 -0.64 6.70
C GLY A 195 18.06 0.59 5.93
N GLU A 196 18.52 0.46 4.68
CA GLU A 196 19.05 1.61 3.93
C GLU A 196 18.01 2.65 3.53
N SER A 197 16.73 2.29 3.43
CA SER A 197 15.67 3.27 3.16
C SER A 197 15.23 4.06 4.41
N LEU A 198 15.62 3.62 5.61
CA LEU A 198 15.31 4.34 6.84
C LEU A 198 15.89 5.77 6.86
N LYS A 199 16.98 6.01 6.15
CA LYS A 199 17.60 7.33 6.02
C LYS A 199 16.70 8.40 5.41
N PHE A 200 15.67 8.00 4.65
CA PHE A 200 14.71 8.92 4.02
C PHE A 200 13.59 9.37 4.95
N LEU A 201 13.46 8.74 6.11
CA LEU A 201 12.41 9.04 7.07
C LEU A 201 12.97 9.73 8.31
N PRO A 202 12.22 10.67 8.91
CA PRO A 202 12.60 11.26 10.18
C PRO A 202 12.59 10.18 11.28
N ASN A 203 13.24 10.49 12.40
CA ASN A 203 13.07 9.68 13.61
C ASN A 203 11.59 9.64 13.99
N PRO A 204 11.04 8.45 14.23
CA PRO A 204 9.62 8.32 14.53
C PRO A 204 9.25 9.02 15.83
N ASP A 205 8.19 9.84 15.79
CA ASP A 205 7.59 10.39 16.99
C ASP A 205 6.98 9.26 17.84
N PRO A 206 7.41 9.08 19.08
CA PRO A 206 6.89 8.01 19.95
C PRO A 206 5.36 8.06 20.14
N ALA A 207 4.74 9.25 20.05
CA ALA A 207 3.29 9.41 20.19
C ALA A 207 2.51 8.84 19.00
N HIS A 208 3.14 8.72 17.83
CA HIS A 208 2.53 8.33 16.57
C HIS A 208 3.09 7.03 15.97
N ALA A 209 4.24 6.59 16.47
CA ALA A 209 4.91 5.39 15.99
C ALA A 209 4.18 4.11 16.43
N TRP A 210 3.81 3.30 15.45
CA TRP A 210 3.28 1.96 15.71
C TRP A 210 4.43 0.95 15.81
N LYS A 211 4.56 0.32 16.97
CA LYS A 211 5.56 -0.72 17.26
C LYS A 211 4.83 -2.01 17.66
N PRO A 212 4.43 -2.84 16.69
CA PRO A 212 3.69 -4.04 16.99
C PRO A 212 4.60 -5.15 17.55
N GLU A 213 4.12 -5.91 18.53
CA GLU A 213 4.82 -7.03 19.17
C GLU A 213 5.31 -8.07 18.15
N TRP A 214 4.53 -8.34 17.10
CA TRP A 214 4.91 -9.32 16.07
C TRP A 214 6.19 -8.95 15.28
N ALA A 215 6.65 -7.71 15.37
CA ALA A 215 7.86 -7.25 14.70
C ALA A 215 9.09 -7.20 15.62
N GLU A 216 8.96 -7.42 16.92
CA GLU A 216 10.04 -7.21 17.91
C GLU A 216 11.29 -8.04 17.66
N ASP A 217 11.15 -9.26 17.13
CA ASP A 217 12.25 -10.13 16.79
C ASP A 217 13.05 -9.67 15.54
N ASN A 218 12.56 -8.64 14.82
CA ASN A 218 13.24 -8.08 13.66
C ASN A 218 13.35 -6.54 13.78
N GLN A 219 14.51 -6.08 14.25
CA GLN A 219 14.74 -4.65 14.51
C GLN A 219 14.55 -3.75 13.28
N ILE A 220 14.87 -4.23 12.07
CA ILE A 220 14.71 -3.44 10.86
C ILE A 220 13.23 -3.28 10.52
N ILE A 221 12.45 -4.36 10.57
CA ILE A 221 11.01 -4.30 10.37
C ILE A 221 10.35 -3.40 11.43
N THR A 222 10.73 -3.54 12.70
CA THR A 222 10.22 -2.67 13.78
C THR A 222 10.49 -1.19 13.49
N LYS A 223 11.72 -0.84 13.09
CA LYS A 223 12.08 0.55 12.75
C LYS A 223 11.33 1.05 11.51
N ALA A 224 11.23 0.22 10.46
CA ALA A 224 10.53 0.57 9.24
C ALA A 224 9.04 0.83 9.49
N ILE A 225 8.36 -0.05 10.21
CA ILE A 225 6.94 0.10 10.57
C ILE A 225 6.71 1.33 11.45
N ALA A 226 7.59 1.56 12.44
CA ALA A 226 7.49 2.71 13.32
C ALA A 226 7.68 4.04 12.57
N ALA A 227 8.69 4.14 11.70
CA ALA A 227 8.96 5.34 10.93
C ALA A 227 7.86 5.60 9.88
N TRP A 228 7.46 4.55 9.13
CA TRP A 228 6.37 4.62 8.16
C TRP A 228 5.05 5.11 8.80
N SER A 229 4.63 4.48 9.91
CA SER A 229 3.37 4.85 10.56
C SER A 229 3.42 6.25 11.17
N SER A 230 4.52 6.61 11.81
CA SER A 230 4.72 7.95 12.37
C SER A 230 4.67 9.04 11.30
N THR A 231 5.33 8.81 10.15
CA THR A 231 5.33 9.77 9.04
C THR A 231 3.91 9.99 8.50
N ILE A 232 3.14 8.93 8.27
CA ILE A 232 1.77 9.05 7.78
C ILE A 232 0.86 9.75 8.81
N GLU A 233 1.00 9.44 10.10
CA GLU A 233 0.23 10.12 11.16
C GLU A 233 0.59 11.62 11.22
N THR A 234 1.86 11.99 11.09
CA THR A 234 2.29 13.39 11.06
C THR A 234 1.70 14.12 9.87
N VAL A 235 1.82 13.55 8.66
CA VAL A 235 1.20 14.14 7.45
C VAL A 235 -0.32 14.28 7.62
N ALA A 236 -0.99 13.30 8.22
CA ALA A 236 -2.42 13.40 8.46
C ALA A 236 -2.80 14.55 9.42
N LEU A 237 -1.99 14.80 10.45
CA LEU A 237 -2.21 15.92 11.37
C LEU A 237 -2.04 17.30 10.69
N ASP A 238 -1.17 17.39 9.71
CA ASP A 238 -0.95 18.63 8.94
C ASP A 238 -2.08 18.90 7.92
N HIS A 239 -2.74 17.86 7.42
CA HIS A 239 -3.73 17.95 6.34
C HIS A 239 -5.19 17.71 6.77
N MET A 240 -5.42 17.20 7.98
CA MET A 240 -6.76 16.81 8.44
C MET A 240 -7.10 17.46 9.79
N ARG A 241 -8.37 17.78 9.98
CA ARG A 241 -8.83 18.37 11.24
C ARG A 241 -8.88 17.32 12.36
N PRO A 242 -8.50 17.67 13.61
CA PRO A 242 -8.47 16.72 14.73
C PRO A 242 -9.80 15.99 14.97
N LYS A 243 -10.94 16.70 14.90
CA LYS A 243 -12.27 16.09 15.08
C LYS A 243 -12.59 15.00 14.07
N LEU A 244 -12.14 15.17 12.81
CA LEU A 244 -12.30 14.15 11.77
C LEU A 244 -11.43 12.94 12.08
N LEU A 245 -10.16 13.14 12.44
CA LEU A 245 -9.25 12.06 12.82
C LEU A 245 -9.78 11.27 14.03
N ASP A 246 -10.29 11.94 15.06
CA ASP A 246 -10.83 11.29 16.24
C ASP A 246 -12.04 10.42 15.92
N PHE A 247 -12.95 10.93 15.10
CA PHE A 247 -14.10 10.15 14.59
C PHE A 247 -13.63 8.91 13.83
N LEU A 248 -12.74 9.07 12.85
CA LEU A 248 -12.25 7.99 12.02
C LEU A 248 -11.47 6.93 12.83
N ARG A 249 -10.69 7.34 13.84
CA ARG A 249 -10.03 6.42 14.77
C ARG A 249 -11.03 5.59 15.56
N SER A 250 -12.15 6.21 15.98
CA SER A 250 -13.23 5.49 16.70
C SER A 250 -13.86 4.43 15.81
N GLU A 251 -14.27 4.79 14.58
CA GLU A 251 -14.87 3.86 13.62
C GLU A 251 -13.92 2.72 13.25
N THR A 252 -12.66 3.03 13.01
CA THR A 252 -11.66 2.01 12.65
C THR A 252 -11.43 0.99 13.79
N ARG A 253 -11.50 1.43 15.05
CA ARG A 253 -11.34 0.52 16.20
C ARG A 253 -12.45 -0.52 16.29
N THR A 254 -13.66 -0.19 15.88
CA THR A 254 -14.81 -1.10 15.91
C THR A 254 -14.90 -1.98 14.67
N TRP A 255 -14.24 -1.59 13.56
CA TRP A 255 -14.26 -2.38 12.33
C TRP A 255 -13.60 -3.75 12.51
N GLN A 256 -14.31 -4.81 12.10
CA GLN A 256 -13.89 -6.20 12.21
C GLN A 256 -13.39 -6.79 10.88
N GLY A 257 -13.29 -5.98 9.83
CA GLY A 257 -12.90 -6.45 8.51
C GLY A 257 -14.04 -7.18 7.78
N GLY A 258 -13.65 -8.02 6.84
CA GLY A 258 -14.59 -8.76 6.00
C GLY A 258 -14.99 -8.00 4.74
N ARG A 259 -15.68 -8.68 3.83
CA ARG A 259 -16.25 -8.08 2.63
C ARG A 259 -17.49 -7.28 3.01
N ILE A 260 -17.46 -6.00 2.70
CA ILE A 260 -18.55 -5.07 2.97
C ILE A 260 -18.98 -4.45 1.64
N ASN A 261 -20.28 -4.41 1.38
CA ASN A 261 -20.81 -3.67 0.24
C ASN A 261 -20.81 -2.18 0.56
N ARG A 262 -20.73 -1.35 -0.47
CA ARG A 262 -20.81 0.11 -0.33
C ARG A 262 -22.04 0.57 0.46
N SER A 263 -23.19 -0.09 0.26
CA SER A 263 -24.45 0.20 0.97
C SER A 263 -24.39 -0.06 2.47
N ASP A 264 -23.44 -0.87 2.93
CA ASP A 264 -23.33 -1.30 4.33
C ASP A 264 -22.39 -0.39 5.13
N ILE A 265 -21.74 0.56 4.46
CA ILE A 265 -20.86 1.53 5.11
C ILE A 265 -21.71 2.53 5.90
N PRO A 266 -21.39 2.75 7.19
CA PRO A 266 -22.27 3.47 8.10
C PRO A 266 -22.28 4.99 7.88
N ASP A 267 -22.84 5.46 6.77
CA ASP A 267 -23.10 6.88 6.51
C ASP A 267 -23.93 7.54 7.62
N LYS A 268 -24.81 6.77 8.25
CA LYS A 268 -25.75 7.23 9.27
C LYS A 268 -25.09 7.60 10.61
N ASN A 269 -23.87 7.14 10.84
CA ASN A 269 -23.14 7.37 12.09
C ASN A 269 -22.20 8.58 12.03
N ILE A 270 -22.11 9.27 10.87
CA ILE A 270 -21.22 10.42 10.75
C ILE A 270 -21.79 11.60 11.56
N PRO A 271 -21.05 12.09 12.57
CA PRO A 271 -21.59 13.05 13.51
C PRO A 271 -21.93 14.40 12.87
N SER A 272 -23.03 15.00 13.32
CA SER A 272 -23.47 16.34 12.86
C SER A 272 -22.53 17.48 13.31
N TYR A 273 -21.68 17.25 14.31
CA TYR A 273 -20.68 18.23 14.74
C TYR A 273 -19.50 18.40 13.77
N LEU A 274 -19.32 17.46 12.82
CA LEU A 274 -18.36 17.62 11.73
C LEU A 274 -18.90 18.62 10.71
N SER A 275 -17.99 19.43 10.15
CA SER A 275 -18.33 20.32 9.04
C SER A 275 -18.85 19.53 7.84
N ARG A 276 -19.55 20.19 6.90
CA ARG A 276 -20.01 19.52 5.66
C ARG A 276 -18.84 18.88 4.92
N SER A 277 -17.73 19.60 4.79
CA SER A 277 -16.53 19.07 4.11
C SER A 277 -15.93 17.88 4.83
N ASP A 278 -15.88 17.90 6.18
CA ASP A 278 -15.35 16.78 6.95
C ASP A 278 -16.27 15.55 6.91
N ARG A 279 -17.58 15.74 6.79
CA ARG A 279 -18.51 14.62 6.61
C ARG A 279 -18.32 13.90 5.28
N GLU A 280 -18.12 14.64 4.18
CA GLU A 280 -17.83 14.01 2.88
C GLU A 280 -16.46 13.33 2.88
N ALA A 281 -15.44 13.92 3.51
CA ALA A 281 -14.15 13.29 3.70
C ALA A 281 -14.24 12.04 4.58
N ALA A 282 -15.08 12.04 5.62
CA ALA A 282 -15.31 10.86 6.46
C ALA A 282 -15.92 9.70 5.68
N LYS A 283 -16.88 9.96 4.78
CA LYS A 283 -17.47 8.94 3.91
C LYS A 283 -16.41 8.30 3.02
N LEU A 284 -15.60 9.11 2.35
CA LEU A 284 -14.51 8.63 1.52
C LEU A 284 -13.51 7.79 2.34
N ALA A 285 -13.12 8.27 3.53
CA ALA A 285 -12.19 7.55 4.41
C ALA A 285 -12.74 6.18 4.84
N LEU A 286 -14.01 6.10 5.22
CA LEU A 286 -14.67 4.84 5.59
C LEU A 286 -14.73 3.87 4.41
N LEU A 287 -15.02 4.36 3.19
CA LEU A 287 -14.95 3.56 1.97
C LEU A 287 -13.55 2.98 1.76
N ILE A 288 -12.51 3.81 1.85
CA ILE A 288 -11.11 3.39 1.69
C ILE A 288 -10.72 2.34 2.74
N ILE A 289 -11.16 2.49 3.99
CA ILE A 289 -10.86 1.55 5.07
C ILE A 289 -11.56 0.21 4.80
N MET A 290 -12.86 0.23 4.49
CA MET A 290 -13.74 -0.93 4.56
C MET A 290 -13.97 -1.61 3.20
N ALA A 291 -14.04 -0.84 2.11
CA ALA A 291 -14.36 -1.33 0.76
C ALA A 291 -13.59 -0.54 -0.32
N PRO A 292 -12.25 -0.59 -0.36
CA PRO A 292 -11.44 0.22 -1.27
C PRO A 292 -11.76 -0.02 -2.76
N HIS A 293 -12.20 -1.22 -3.10
CA HIS A 293 -12.63 -1.59 -4.46
C HIS A 293 -13.92 -0.89 -4.92
N ALA A 294 -14.69 -0.35 -3.97
CA ALA A 294 -15.96 0.32 -4.24
C ALA A 294 -15.83 1.86 -4.30
N VAL A 295 -14.61 2.40 -4.18
CA VAL A 295 -14.36 3.84 -4.34
C VAL A 295 -14.51 4.19 -5.82
N GLU A 296 -15.34 5.19 -6.09
CA GLU A 296 -15.57 5.72 -7.43
C GLU A 296 -15.00 7.14 -7.56
N ASP A 297 -14.74 7.56 -8.78
CA ASP A 297 -14.30 8.93 -9.09
C ASP A 297 -15.20 9.99 -8.51
N ALA A 298 -16.51 9.73 -8.50
CA ALA A 298 -17.51 10.64 -7.93
C ALA A 298 -17.31 10.89 -6.43
N ASP A 299 -16.82 9.92 -5.67
CA ASP A 299 -16.54 10.07 -4.23
C ASP A 299 -15.45 11.10 -3.98
N ILE A 300 -14.38 11.03 -4.79
CA ILE A 300 -13.27 11.96 -4.71
C ILE A 300 -13.71 13.36 -5.16
N GLU A 301 -14.48 13.45 -6.24
CA GLU A 301 -14.99 14.71 -6.76
C GLU A 301 -15.90 15.44 -5.75
N VAL A 302 -16.75 14.70 -5.04
CA VAL A 302 -17.57 15.28 -3.97
C VAL A 302 -16.70 15.95 -2.90
N VAL A 303 -15.62 15.30 -2.47
CA VAL A 303 -14.69 15.85 -1.46
C VAL A 303 -13.95 17.07 -2.02
N LEU A 304 -13.41 17.01 -3.24
CA LEU A 304 -12.76 18.12 -3.92
C LEU A 304 -13.69 19.35 -4.03
N ASN A 305 -14.97 19.13 -4.38
CA ASN A 305 -15.98 20.19 -4.49
C ASN A 305 -16.33 20.86 -3.15
N THR A 306 -15.93 20.29 -2.02
CA THR A 306 -16.04 20.91 -0.69
C THR A 306 -14.84 21.78 -0.30
N GLY A 307 -13.85 21.91 -1.20
CA GLY A 307 -12.66 22.73 -0.99
C GLY A 307 -11.44 21.98 -0.44
N TRP A 308 -11.45 20.64 -0.42
CA TRP A 308 -10.25 19.84 -0.15
C TRP A 308 -9.28 19.92 -1.32
N SER A 309 -7.98 20.01 -1.04
CA SER A 309 -6.93 19.91 -2.05
C SER A 309 -6.64 18.46 -2.42
N GLN A 310 -5.95 18.22 -3.53
CA GLN A 310 -5.46 16.90 -3.91
C GLN A 310 -4.52 16.32 -2.85
N GLU A 311 -3.65 17.13 -2.25
CA GLU A 311 -2.75 16.74 -1.16
C GLU A 311 -3.52 16.30 0.09
N ASN A 312 -4.61 17.02 0.45
CA ASN A 312 -5.45 16.63 1.58
C ASN A 312 -6.13 15.28 1.34
N ILE A 313 -6.57 15.00 0.10
CA ILE A 313 -7.17 13.70 -0.26
C ILE A 313 -6.11 12.60 -0.27
N LEU A 314 -4.90 12.88 -0.74
CA LEU A 314 -3.78 11.95 -0.69
C LEU A 314 -3.43 11.59 0.77
N ALA A 315 -3.34 12.59 1.65
CA ALA A 315 -3.08 12.39 3.07
C ALA A 315 -4.20 11.59 3.76
N LEU A 316 -5.47 11.91 3.46
CA LEU A 316 -6.65 11.18 3.96
C LEU A 316 -6.59 9.71 3.55
N THR A 317 -6.29 9.45 2.27
CA THR A 317 -6.23 8.09 1.72
C THR A 317 -5.09 7.31 2.34
N ALA A 318 -3.90 7.90 2.46
CA ALA A 318 -2.74 7.28 3.08
C ALA A 318 -2.99 6.92 4.55
N TRP A 319 -3.59 7.84 5.30
CA TRP A 319 -3.94 7.59 6.69
C TRP A 319 -5.01 6.49 6.83
N SER A 320 -6.06 6.52 6.03
CA SER A 320 -7.13 5.52 6.03
C SER A 320 -6.59 4.13 5.69
N ALA A 321 -5.73 4.04 4.67
CA ALA A 321 -5.05 2.82 4.27
C ALA A 321 -4.14 2.27 5.38
N LEU A 322 -3.39 3.16 6.08
CA LEU A 322 -2.58 2.79 7.24
C LEU A 322 -3.44 2.19 8.36
N GLN A 323 -4.56 2.82 8.73
CA GLN A 323 -5.41 2.33 9.81
C GLN A 323 -5.97 0.93 9.49
N ALA A 324 -6.43 0.71 8.26
CA ALA A 324 -6.88 -0.59 7.81
C ALA A 324 -5.75 -1.64 7.84
N ALA A 325 -4.56 -1.30 7.36
CA ALA A 325 -3.40 -2.18 7.36
C ALA A 325 -3.00 -2.59 8.79
N LYS A 326 -3.01 -1.66 9.74
CA LYS A 326 -2.74 -1.93 11.18
C LYS A 326 -3.74 -2.94 11.74
N ARG A 327 -5.04 -2.80 11.43
CA ARG A 327 -6.08 -3.74 11.88
C ARG A 327 -5.84 -5.14 11.30
N CYS A 328 -5.66 -5.25 9.99
CA CYS A 328 -5.41 -6.52 9.32
C CYS A 328 -4.18 -7.24 9.88
N ALA A 329 -3.08 -6.52 10.09
CA ALA A 329 -1.86 -7.06 10.67
C ALA A 329 -2.08 -7.55 12.12
N THR A 330 -2.81 -6.79 12.94
CA THR A 330 -3.12 -7.17 14.33
C THR A 330 -3.94 -8.46 14.38
N TRP A 331 -4.98 -8.60 13.56
CA TRP A 331 -5.78 -9.82 13.51
C TRP A 331 -4.97 -11.03 13.04
N THR A 332 -4.12 -10.80 12.04
CA THR A 332 -3.28 -11.88 11.50
C THR A 332 -2.24 -12.32 12.51
N ALA A 333 -1.57 -11.38 13.17
CA ALA A 333 -0.57 -11.70 14.19
C ALA A 333 -1.14 -12.49 15.38
N ALA A 334 -2.38 -12.16 15.79
CA ALA A 334 -3.06 -12.87 16.87
C ALA A 334 -3.41 -14.33 16.55
N ARG A 335 -3.44 -14.69 15.25
CA ARG A 335 -3.73 -16.04 14.75
C ARG A 335 -2.50 -16.78 14.24
N SER A 336 -1.33 -16.16 14.22
CA SER A 336 -0.04 -16.70 13.76
C SER A 336 0.83 -17.06 14.98
#